data_3fd389eede578e9e5672173966d5c5be
#
_entry.id   3fd389eede578e9e5672173966d5c5be
#
_cell.length_a   1.000
_cell.length_b   1.000
_cell.length_c   1.000
_cell.angle_alpha   90.00
_cell.angle_beta   90.00
_cell.angle_gamma   90.00
#
_symmetry.space_group_name_H-M   'P 1'
#
loop_
_entity.id
_entity.type
_entity.pdbx_description
1 polymer ?
#
loop_
_entity_poly.entity_id
_entity_poly.type
_entity_poly.pdbx_seq_one_letter_code
_entity_poly.pdbx_strand_id
1 'polypeptide(L)'
;MRRYNMAEVRENLSEVVSRAAFGGERIVIGRRERDLAAIVSMADLALLESLEDHADLREARKAEKEPGPHIPLSEVKRRIKNRKAKA
;
A
#
# COMPACT_ATOMS: atom_id res chain seq x y z
N MET A 1 6.86 3.20 -13.38
CA MET A 1 5.53 3.06 -12.74
C MET A 1 4.43 3.46 -13.71
N ARG A 2 3.34 2.74 -13.71
CA ARG A 2 2.17 3.12 -14.48
C ARG A 2 1.23 3.93 -13.62
N ARG A 3 0.53 4.87 -14.24
CA ARG A 3 -0.44 5.70 -13.56
C ARG A 3 -1.80 5.56 -14.22
N TYR A 4 -2.79 5.27 -13.42
CA TYR A 4 -4.18 5.13 -13.85
C TYR A 4 -5.07 6.07 -13.04
N ASN A 5 -6.15 6.55 -13.64
CA ASN A 5 -7.18 7.24 -12.88
C ASN A 5 -8.15 6.23 -12.28
N MET A 6 -9.03 6.69 -11.40
CA MET A 6 -9.99 5.81 -10.73
C MET A 6 -10.92 5.08 -11.69
N ALA A 7 -11.36 5.75 -12.74
CA ALA A 7 -12.25 5.14 -13.74
C ALA A 7 -11.53 4.01 -14.48
N GLU A 8 -10.28 4.25 -14.89
CA GLU A 8 -9.48 3.24 -15.56
C GLU A 8 -9.21 2.02 -14.69
N VAL A 9 -8.94 2.24 -13.41
CA VAL A 9 -8.73 1.14 -12.47
C VAL A 9 -10.02 0.33 -12.32
N ARG A 10 -11.14 1.00 -12.22
CA ARG A 10 -12.45 0.36 -12.08
C ARG A 10 -12.78 -0.51 -13.29
N GLU A 11 -12.52 0.00 -14.50
CA GLU A 11 -12.79 -0.72 -15.74
C GLU A 11 -11.83 -1.89 -15.98
N ASN A 12 -10.59 -1.76 -15.51
CA ASN A 12 -9.52 -2.73 -15.78
C ASN A 12 -8.96 -3.35 -14.49
N LEU A 13 -9.76 -3.44 -13.45
CA LEU A 13 -9.30 -3.87 -12.14
C LEU A 13 -8.59 -5.23 -12.16
N SER A 14 -9.15 -6.20 -12.87
CA SER A 14 -8.55 -7.52 -12.98
C SER A 14 -7.17 -7.47 -13.63
N GLU A 15 -7.04 -6.70 -14.72
CA GLU A 15 -5.78 -6.52 -15.41
C GLU A 15 -4.75 -5.79 -14.55
N VAL A 16 -5.20 -4.72 -13.89
CA VAL A 16 -4.34 -3.92 -13.00
C VAL A 16 -3.78 -4.78 -11.86
N VAL A 17 -4.64 -5.55 -11.23
CA VAL A 17 -4.24 -6.47 -10.15
C VAL A 17 -3.27 -7.51 -10.66
N SER A 18 -3.54 -8.10 -11.83
CA SER A 18 -2.66 -9.11 -12.43
C SER A 18 -1.27 -8.55 -12.77
N ARG A 19 -1.21 -7.34 -13.28
CA ARG A 19 0.07 -6.68 -13.59
C ARG A 19 0.90 -6.45 -12.33
N ALA A 20 0.25 -6.05 -11.25
CA ALA A 20 0.93 -5.87 -9.97
C ALA A 20 1.35 -7.22 -9.37
N ALA A 21 0.41 -8.17 -9.31
CA ALA A 21 0.64 -9.45 -8.63
C ALA A 21 1.66 -10.33 -9.34
N PHE A 22 1.55 -10.44 -10.67
CA PHE A 22 2.37 -11.35 -11.47
C PHE A 22 3.48 -10.65 -12.24
N GLY A 23 3.24 -9.42 -12.68
CA GLY A 23 4.23 -8.64 -13.41
C GLY A 23 5.18 -7.84 -12.53
N GLY A 24 4.89 -7.73 -11.25
CA GLY A 24 5.70 -6.93 -10.34
C GLY A 24 5.64 -5.43 -10.63
N GLU A 25 4.66 -5.00 -11.42
CA GLU A 25 4.49 -3.59 -11.74
C GLU A 25 3.93 -2.82 -10.55
N ARG A 26 4.44 -1.62 -10.36
CA ARG A 26 3.90 -0.69 -9.37
C ARG A 26 2.95 0.25 -10.08
N ILE A 27 1.70 0.27 -9.66
CA ILE A 27 0.64 1.01 -10.34
C ILE A 27 0.15 2.10 -9.42
N VAL A 28 0.30 3.35 -9.87
CA VAL A 28 -0.16 4.50 -9.11
C VAL A 28 -1.57 4.85 -9.54
N ILE A 29 -2.44 5.04 -8.57
CA ILE A 29 -3.81 5.49 -8.79
C ILE A 29 -3.87 6.95 -8.44
N GLY A 30 -4.20 7.76 -9.43
CA GLY A 30 -4.25 9.21 -9.25
C GLY A 30 -5.60 9.79 -9.68
N ARG A 31 -5.87 10.96 -9.18
CA ARG A 31 -7.03 11.74 -9.56
C ARG A 31 -6.55 13.14 -9.90
N ARG A 32 -6.78 13.54 -11.16
CA ARG A 32 -6.25 14.80 -11.69
C ARG A 32 -4.73 14.83 -11.57
N GLU A 33 -4.16 15.76 -10.80
CA GLU A 33 -2.71 15.86 -10.62
C GLU A 33 -2.23 15.25 -9.30
N ARG A 34 -3.13 14.59 -8.56
CA ARG A 34 -2.81 13.99 -7.26
C ARG A 34 -2.70 12.48 -7.36
N ASP A 35 -1.64 11.95 -6.81
CA ASP A 35 -1.49 10.52 -6.60
C ASP A 35 -2.18 10.16 -5.28
N LEU A 36 -3.14 9.23 -5.35
CA LEU A 36 -3.97 8.88 -4.20
C LEU A 36 -3.50 7.62 -3.50
N ALA A 37 -3.09 6.62 -4.28
CA ALA A 37 -2.74 5.31 -3.76
C ALA A 37 -1.87 4.58 -4.77
N ALA A 38 -1.38 3.42 -4.39
CA ALA A 38 -0.65 2.56 -5.30
C ALA A 38 -1.06 1.10 -5.08
N ILE A 39 -1.05 0.33 -6.16
CA ILE A 39 -1.24 -1.12 -6.11
C ILE A 39 0.13 -1.73 -6.37
N VAL A 40 0.56 -2.59 -5.47
CA VAL A 40 1.86 -3.25 -5.54
C VAL A 40 1.70 -4.75 -5.30
N SER A 41 2.71 -5.53 -5.70
CA SER A 41 2.71 -6.97 -5.43
C SER A 41 2.86 -7.24 -3.93
N MET A 42 2.50 -8.44 -3.52
CA MET A 42 2.71 -8.86 -2.14
C MET A 42 4.20 -8.90 -1.77
N ALA A 43 5.07 -9.18 -2.75
CA ALA A 43 6.51 -9.13 -2.54
C ALA A 43 6.99 -7.72 -2.23
N ASP A 44 6.48 -6.73 -2.97
CA ASP A 44 6.79 -5.33 -2.71
C ASP A 44 6.26 -4.87 -1.36
N LEU A 45 5.06 -5.30 -1.00
CA LEU A 45 4.49 -4.99 0.30
C LEU A 45 5.35 -5.57 1.43
N ALA A 46 5.78 -6.80 1.29
CA ALA A 46 6.67 -7.45 2.27
C ALA A 46 7.99 -6.69 2.42
N LEU A 47 8.53 -6.21 1.30
CA LEU A 47 9.74 -5.38 1.32
C LEU A 47 9.52 -4.08 2.07
N LEU A 48 8.41 -3.39 1.79
CA LEU A 48 8.06 -2.15 2.49
C LEU A 48 7.88 -2.37 3.99
N GLU A 49 7.25 -3.46 4.39
CA GLU A 49 7.08 -3.82 5.79
C GLU A 49 8.43 -4.04 6.47
N SER A 50 9.33 -4.74 5.79
CA SER A 50 10.68 -4.97 6.30
C SER A 50 11.44 -3.66 6.50
N LEU A 51 11.33 -2.75 5.55
CA LEU A 51 11.95 -1.43 5.64
C LEU A 51 11.34 -0.60 6.77
N GLU A 52 10.04 -0.66 6.95
CA GLU A 52 9.35 0.06 8.02
C GLU A 52 9.70 -0.49 9.40
N ASP A 53 9.83 -1.79 9.55
CA ASP A 53 10.26 -2.42 10.80
C ASP A 53 11.64 -1.93 11.20
N HIS A 54 12.55 -1.79 10.24
CA HIS A 54 13.86 -1.20 10.49
C HIS A 54 13.80 0.29 10.82
N ALA A 55 12.91 1.02 10.15
CA ALA A 55 12.72 2.43 10.40
C ALA A 55 12.06 2.69 11.76
N ASP A 56 11.13 1.84 12.18
CA ASP A 56 10.46 1.93 13.47
C ASP A 56 11.44 1.81 14.63
N LEU A 57 12.47 1.00 14.49
CA LEU A 57 13.52 0.91 15.50
C LEU A 57 14.31 2.20 15.63
N ARG A 58 14.41 2.97 14.56
CA ARG A 58 15.07 4.29 14.57
C ARG A 58 14.14 5.40 15.02
N GLU A 59 12.88 5.35 14.61
CA GLU A 59 11.90 6.40 14.82
C GLU A 59 11.09 6.23 16.09
N ALA A 60 11.09 5.07 16.70
CA ALA A 60 10.48 4.89 18.02
C ALA A 60 11.01 5.89 19.04
N ARG A 61 12.24 6.37 18.84
CA ARG A 61 12.85 7.42 19.66
C ARG A 61 12.42 8.82 19.25
N LYS A 62 11.96 9.02 18.01
CA LYS A 62 11.49 10.30 17.48
C LYS A 62 9.98 10.43 17.58
N ALA A 63 9.23 9.33 17.48
CA ALA A 63 7.79 9.34 17.50
C ALA A 63 7.20 9.77 18.84
N GLU A 64 7.95 9.67 19.92
CA GLU A 64 7.57 10.22 21.21
C GLU A 64 7.49 11.74 21.20
N LYS A 65 8.10 12.38 20.21
CA LYS A 65 8.14 13.84 20.08
C LYS A 65 7.11 14.40 19.10
N GLU A 66 6.47 13.56 18.30
CA GLU A 66 5.47 13.97 17.32
C GLU A 66 4.19 13.18 17.50
N PRO A 67 3.26 13.67 18.36
CA PRO A 67 1.97 13.01 18.49
C PRO A 67 1.14 13.25 17.23
N GLY A 68 1.00 12.23 16.42
CA GLY A 68 0.13 12.23 15.25
C GLY A 68 -0.59 10.91 15.16
N PRO A 69 -1.77 10.87 14.51
CA PRO A 69 -2.46 9.61 14.29
C PRO A 69 -1.62 8.73 13.38
N HIS A 70 -0.99 7.74 13.95
CA HIS A 70 -0.17 6.79 13.23
C HIS A 70 -0.81 5.42 13.34
N ILE A 71 -1.29 4.90 12.23
CA ILE A 71 -1.83 3.55 12.18
C ILE A 71 -0.66 2.60 11.89
N PRO A 72 -0.33 1.70 12.83
CA PRO A 72 0.74 0.73 12.59
C PRO A 72 0.40 -0.16 11.39
N LEU A 73 1.42 -0.51 10.62
CA LEU A 73 1.25 -1.38 9.47
C LEU A 73 0.64 -2.74 9.86
N SER A 74 0.98 -3.24 11.03
CA SER A 74 0.39 -4.45 11.60
C SER A 74 -1.13 -4.35 11.73
N GLU A 75 -1.66 -3.17 12.03
CA GLU A 75 -3.08 -2.95 12.15
C GLU A 75 -3.75 -2.89 10.78
N VAL A 76 -3.09 -2.31 9.79
CA VAL A 76 -3.55 -2.30 8.40
C VAL A 76 -3.62 -3.73 7.87
N LYS A 77 -2.62 -4.54 8.13
CA LYS A 77 -2.60 -5.96 7.78
C LYS A 77 -3.76 -6.72 8.39
N ARG A 78 -4.04 -6.48 9.65
CA ARG A 78 -5.14 -7.11 10.37
C ARG A 78 -6.48 -6.77 9.73
N ARG A 79 -6.69 -5.52 9.33
CA ARG A 79 -7.90 -5.07 8.65
C ARG A 79 -8.07 -5.74 7.30
N ILE A 80 -7.00 -5.85 6.54
CA ILE A 80 -7.01 -6.52 5.23
C ILE A 80 -7.32 -8.00 5.41
N LYS A 81 -6.71 -8.64 6.39
CA LYS A 81 -6.95 -10.06 6.70
C LYS A 81 -8.40 -10.32 7.09
N ASN A 82 -8.98 -9.43 7.90
CA ASN A 82 -10.38 -9.54 8.31
C ASN A 82 -11.33 -9.35 7.14
N ARG A 83 -11.00 -8.48 6.18
CA ARG A 83 -11.80 -8.32 4.96
C ARG A 83 -11.79 -9.57 4.11
N LYS A 84 -10.65 -10.23 3.98
CA LYS A 84 -10.54 -11.49 3.24
C LYS A 84 -11.33 -12.61 3.91
N ALA A 85 -11.36 -12.64 5.24
CA ALA A 85 -12.10 -13.62 5.98
C ALA A 85 -13.62 -13.46 5.84
N LYS A 86 -14.08 -12.25 5.52
CA LYS A 86 -15.51 -11.96 5.30
C LYS A 86 -15.95 -12.09 3.85
N ALA A 87 -15.03 -12.22 2.96
CA ALA A 87 -15.33 -12.45 1.55
C ALA A 87 -15.49 -13.96 1.29
#